data_fe38ca291b5980024086d792c9f858cd
#
_entry.id   fe38ca291b5980024086d792c9f858cd
#
_cell.length_a   1.000
_cell.length_b   1.000
_cell.length_c   1.000
_cell.angle_alpha   90.00
_cell.angle_beta   90.00
_cell.angle_gamma   90.00
#
_symmetry.space_group_name_H-M   'P 1'
#
loop_
_entity.id
_entity.type
_entity.pdbx_description
1 polymer ?
#
loop_
_entity_poly.entity_id
_entity_poly.type
_entity_poly.pdbx_seq_one_letter_code
_entity_poly.pdbx_strand_id
1 'polypeptide(L)'
;MVDVYIQGGLRTPIGLFQKQYASMRPEYLGAAILNALKKRYPESHIDDIICGNAVGTGGNIGRLTGLLSDYSEAVPATTIDMQCASASAALGFAFAKIKAGLSENIIAGGIESSSLQPLRTYADKDDRTGSYYVAQFSPDSTDSLAMIRGAERVSQKYQVTQKELYQWTLKSHAKAQKALETGALSPIILEMPGKKDEGIRSKISEKLLSRIPPILGPDSLTSAANSCLTHDGAAFLLLSHQVGEFKICDMAQVAGDPRFSPELVYKATLKLLKKVNLSMSDIDAIEWNEAFSVIDCLFQRYFPEDVNRYNLFGGALAYGHPYGCSGAINLLHVMQALRVQKGRYGLCAIAGAGGVGISFLIERVGV
;
A
#
# COMPACT_ATOMS: atom_id res chain seq x y z
N MET A 1 20.43 -19.10 7.45
CA MET A 1 19.60 -17.98 6.94
C MET A 1 19.63 -16.89 8.00
N VAL A 2 19.94 -15.67 7.62
CA VAL A 2 19.99 -14.53 8.55
C VAL A 2 18.58 -13.99 8.82
N ASP A 3 18.40 -13.40 10.01
CA ASP A 3 17.19 -12.66 10.31
C ASP A 3 17.20 -11.30 9.60
N VAL A 4 16.02 -10.79 9.26
CA VAL A 4 15.87 -9.51 8.56
C VAL A 4 15.04 -8.57 9.42
N TYR A 5 15.59 -7.38 9.66
CA TYR A 5 14.97 -6.36 10.49
C TYR A 5 14.66 -5.10 9.69
N ILE A 6 13.67 -4.37 10.14
CA ILE A 6 13.33 -3.04 9.64
C ILE A 6 13.95 -2.04 10.60
N GLN A 7 14.92 -1.27 10.13
CA GLN A 7 15.58 -0.22 10.90
C GLN A 7 14.66 1.00 11.06
N GLY A 8 13.82 1.24 10.07
CA GLY A 8 12.81 2.28 10.05
C GLY A 8 12.35 2.60 8.64
N GLY A 9 11.53 3.61 8.52
CA GLY A 9 10.98 4.03 7.24
C GLY A 9 10.20 5.32 7.37
N LEU A 10 9.91 5.91 6.22
CA LEU A 10 9.14 7.15 6.10
C LEU A 10 8.22 7.09 4.89
N ARG A 11 7.13 7.83 4.97
CA ARG A 11 6.28 8.17 3.81
C ARG A 11 6.14 9.68 3.65
N THR A 12 5.86 10.13 2.45
CA THR A 12 5.38 11.50 2.25
C THR A 12 3.96 11.65 2.80
N PRO A 13 3.47 12.87 3.06
CA PRO A 13 2.04 13.13 3.02
C PRO A 13 1.44 12.59 1.70
N ILE A 14 0.20 12.11 1.74
CA ILE A 14 -0.47 11.55 0.56
C ILE A 14 -1.29 12.65 -0.13
N GLY A 15 -1.00 12.88 -1.41
CA GLY A 15 -1.67 13.89 -2.23
C GLY A 15 -2.84 13.32 -3.02
N LEU A 16 -3.91 14.08 -3.14
CA LEU A 16 -5.02 13.80 -4.06
C LEU A 16 -4.58 14.04 -5.52
N PHE A 17 -5.19 13.30 -6.43
CA PHE A 17 -5.03 13.50 -7.87
C PHE A 17 -5.20 14.97 -8.27
N GLN A 18 -4.22 15.50 -9.05
CA GLN A 18 -4.20 16.88 -9.53
C GLN A 18 -4.28 17.96 -8.42
N LYS A 19 -3.72 17.66 -7.22
CA LYS A 19 -3.68 18.60 -6.08
C LYS A 19 -2.23 18.94 -5.70
N GLN A 20 -1.87 18.76 -4.43
CA GLN A 20 -0.60 19.25 -3.87
C GLN A 20 0.67 18.77 -4.59
N TYR A 21 0.61 17.66 -5.34
CA TYR A 21 1.73 17.12 -6.12
C TYR A 21 1.51 17.16 -7.63
N ALA A 22 0.51 17.90 -8.12
CA ALA A 22 0.14 17.93 -9.54
C ALA A 22 1.30 18.25 -10.52
N SER A 23 2.32 18.99 -10.07
CA SER A 23 3.51 19.33 -10.86
C SER A 23 4.81 18.73 -10.33
N MET A 24 4.75 17.90 -9.28
CA MET A 24 5.94 17.29 -8.68
C MET A 24 6.14 15.88 -9.23
N ARG A 25 7.19 15.69 -9.99
CA ARG A 25 7.52 14.37 -10.53
C ARG A 25 7.77 13.35 -9.42
N PRO A 26 7.29 12.08 -9.55
CA PRO A 26 7.32 11.09 -8.49
C PRO A 26 8.72 10.75 -8.00
N GLU A 27 9.75 10.79 -8.87
CA GLU A 27 11.13 10.54 -8.48
C GLU A 27 11.67 11.56 -7.46
N TYR A 28 11.17 12.79 -7.44
CA TYR A 28 11.53 13.77 -6.41
C TYR A 28 10.86 13.47 -5.06
N LEU A 29 9.64 12.93 -5.06
CA LEU A 29 9.00 12.45 -3.83
C LEU A 29 9.80 11.30 -3.22
N GLY A 30 10.23 10.36 -4.05
CA GLY A 30 11.08 9.26 -3.63
C GLY A 30 12.44 9.73 -3.12
N ALA A 31 13.13 10.61 -3.85
CA ALA A 31 14.43 11.16 -3.45
C ALA A 31 14.37 11.90 -2.11
N ALA A 32 13.27 12.62 -1.84
CA ALA A 32 13.06 13.28 -0.55
C ALA A 32 13.05 12.27 0.63
N ILE A 33 12.37 11.11 0.45
CA ILE A 33 12.38 10.02 1.46
C ILE A 33 13.77 9.41 1.58
N LEU A 34 14.44 9.11 0.45
CA LEU A 34 15.79 8.54 0.47
C LEU A 34 16.77 9.44 1.23
N ASN A 35 16.74 10.75 0.98
CA ASN A 35 17.59 11.73 1.66
C ASN A 35 17.29 11.82 3.15
N ALA A 36 16.01 11.75 3.54
CA ALA A 36 15.61 11.71 4.94
C ALA A 36 16.09 10.43 5.65
N LEU A 37 16.02 9.28 4.96
CA LEU A 37 16.57 8.02 5.48
C LEU A 37 18.09 8.07 5.61
N LYS A 38 18.81 8.64 4.63
CA LYS A 38 20.27 8.82 4.72
C LYS A 38 20.67 9.69 5.91
N LYS A 39 19.93 10.77 6.18
CA LYS A 39 20.17 11.62 7.37
C LYS A 39 19.89 10.87 8.67
N ARG A 40 18.89 9.99 8.69
CA ARG A 40 18.49 9.23 9.88
C ARG A 40 19.42 8.06 10.17
N TYR A 41 20.02 7.48 9.12
CA TYR A 41 20.90 6.30 9.17
C TYR A 41 22.22 6.56 8.41
N PRO A 42 23.04 7.54 8.84
CA PRO A 42 24.20 8.00 8.07
C PRO A 42 25.29 6.95 7.91
N GLU A 43 25.40 6.03 8.88
CA GLU A 43 26.41 4.97 8.89
C GLU A 43 25.99 3.71 8.11
N SER A 44 24.76 3.65 7.61
CA SER A 44 24.29 2.48 6.87
C SER A 44 24.84 2.51 5.45
N HIS A 45 25.69 1.54 5.11
CA HIS A 45 26.02 1.25 3.72
C HIS A 45 24.80 0.60 3.03
N ILE A 46 24.38 1.11 1.89
CA ILE A 46 23.23 0.60 1.15
C ILE A 46 23.69 -0.17 -0.07
N ASP A 47 23.28 -1.44 -0.14
CA ASP A 47 23.66 -2.34 -1.23
C ASP A 47 22.70 -2.24 -2.43
N ASP A 48 21.43 -1.87 -2.20
CA ASP A 48 20.42 -1.82 -3.27
C ASP A 48 19.24 -0.93 -2.88
N ILE A 49 18.54 -0.40 -3.89
CA ILE A 49 17.26 0.29 -3.76
C ILE A 49 16.22 -0.45 -4.63
N ILE A 50 15.15 -0.94 -4.01
CA ILE A 50 14.08 -1.63 -4.73
C ILE A 50 12.78 -0.83 -4.62
N CYS A 51 12.30 -0.33 -5.77
CA CYS A 51 11.22 0.63 -5.86
C CYS A 51 9.99 0.03 -6.56
N GLY A 52 8.85 0.01 -5.88
CA GLY A 52 7.56 -0.28 -6.48
C GLY A 52 7.03 0.94 -7.25
N ASN A 53 6.49 0.71 -8.44
CA ASN A 53 5.77 1.73 -9.22
C ASN A 53 4.82 1.04 -10.20
N ALA A 54 3.57 1.49 -10.29
CA ALA A 54 2.54 0.83 -11.09
C ALA A 54 2.08 1.64 -12.31
N VAL A 55 1.78 2.92 -12.15
CA VAL A 55 1.24 3.75 -13.25
C VAL A 55 2.27 4.74 -13.82
N GLY A 56 3.49 4.68 -13.32
CA GLY A 56 4.55 5.62 -13.62
C GLY A 56 4.98 5.71 -15.08
N THR A 57 5.99 6.53 -15.28
CA THR A 57 6.50 6.95 -16.60
C THR A 57 7.14 5.82 -17.43
N GLY A 58 7.31 4.64 -16.85
CA GLY A 58 8.09 3.54 -17.45
C GLY A 58 9.58 3.68 -17.18
N GLY A 59 10.36 2.73 -17.68
CA GLY A 59 11.78 2.65 -17.41
C GLY A 59 12.09 2.28 -15.94
N ASN A 60 13.34 2.49 -15.54
CA ASN A 60 13.77 2.24 -14.17
C ASN A 60 13.68 3.52 -13.32
N ILE A 61 12.46 3.92 -12.95
CA ILE A 61 12.23 5.11 -12.14
C ILE A 61 12.86 5.02 -10.74
N GLY A 62 13.01 3.80 -10.19
CA GLY A 62 13.74 3.57 -8.95
C GLY A 62 15.21 3.98 -9.06
N ARG A 63 15.85 3.67 -10.21
CA ARG A 63 17.23 4.12 -10.48
C ARG A 63 17.30 5.65 -10.61
N LEU A 64 16.37 6.26 -11.33
CA LEU A 64 16.29 7.72 -11.44
C LEU A 64 16.12 8.37 -10.07
N THR A 65 15.26 7.81 -9.22
CA THR A 65 15.06 8.25 -7.83
C THR A 65 16.36 8.18 -7.01
N GLY A 66 17.09 7.05 -7.12
CA GLY A 66 18.38 6.87 -6.44
C GLY A 66 19.43 7.90 -6.90
N LEU A 67 19.52 8.17 -8.20
CA LEU A 67 20.44 9.15 -8.78
C LEU A 67 20.10 10.61 -8.41
N LEU A 68 18.84 10.91 -8.09
CA LEU A 68 18.39 12.23 -7.62
C LEU A 68 18.56 12.39 -6.10
N SER A 69 18.87 11.33 -5.38
CA SER A 69 19.09 11.34 -3.94
C SER A 69 20.55 11.63 -3.61
N ASP A 70 20.83 11.81 -2.31
CA ASP A 70 22.20 12.00 -1.78
C ASP A 70 22.99 10.68 -1.69
N TYR A 71 22.41 9.53 -2.07
CA TYR A 71 23.15 8.25 -2.13
C TYR A 71 24.11 8.22 -3.32
N SER A 72 25.18 7.41 -3.18
CA SER A 72 26.16 7.25 -4.24
C SER A 72 25.53 6.67 -5.51
N GLU A 73 25.98 7.12 -6.67
CA GLU A 73 25.62 6.54 -7.96
C GLU A 73 26.04 5.06 -8.11
N ALA A 74 26.93 4.60 -7.24
CA ALA A 74 27.34 3.19 -7.19
C ALA A 74 26.24 2.28 -6.57
N VAL A 75 25.26 2.83 -5.87
CA VAL A 75 24.15 2.04 -5.33
C VAL A 75 23.20 1.66 -6.47
N PRO A 76 23.07 0.36 -6.81
CA PRO A 76 22.13 -0.08 -7.82
C PRO A 76 20.68 0.17 -7.40
N ALA A 77 19.78 0.21 -8.37
CA ALA A 77 18.37 0.31 -8.07
C ALA A 77 17.52 -0.37 -9.15
N THR A 78 16.39 -0.93 -8.72
CA THR A 78 15.45 -1.67 -9.58
C THR A 78 14.03 -1.18 -9.36
N THR A 79 13.22 -1.18 -10.42
CA THR A 79 11.80 -0.90 -10.35
C THR A 79 10.99 -2.18 -10.54
N ILE A 80 9.96 -2.36 -9.72
CA ILE A 80 9.06 -3.51 -9.75
C ILE A 80 7.62 -3.01 -9.93
N ASP A 81 6.90 -3.60 -10.88
CA ASP A 81 5.45 -3.46 -11.04
C ASP A 81 4.78 -4.78 -10.63
N MET A 82 3.91 -4.71 -9.66
CA MET A 82 2.93 -5.72 -9.24
C MET A 82 1.61 -5.01 -8.91
N GLN A 83 1.30 -3.98 -9.67
CA GLN A 83 0.15 -3.11 -9.47
C GLN A 83 0.12 -2.53 -8.04
N CYS A 84 -1.02 -2.53 -7.35
CA CYS A 84 -1.14 -2.04 -5.97
C CYS A 84 -0.19 -2.73 -4.97
N ALA A 85 0.29 -3.93 -5.27
CA ALA A 85 1.20 -4.69 -4.43
C ALA A 85 2.70 -4.42 -4.73
N SER A 86 3.05 -3.46 -5.58
CA SER A 86 4.42 -3.22 -6.05
C SER A 86 5.41 -2.97 -4.91
N ALA A 87 5.07 -2.10 -3.93
CA ALA A 87 5.96 -1.87 -2.78
C ALA A 87 6.08 -3.11 -1.89
N SER A 88 5.00 -3.88 -1.70
CA SER A 88 5.08 -5.16 -0.98
C SER A 88 5.97 -6.17 -1.71
N ALA A 89 5.92 -6.22 -3.03
CA ALA A 89 6.84 -7.04 -3.81
C ALA A 89 8.30 -6.56 -3.64
N ALA A 90 8.55 -5.24 -3.71
CA ALA A 90 9.87 -4.66 -3.47
C ALA A 90 10.43 -5.04 -2.09
N LEU A 91 9.61 -4.93 -1.03
CA LEU A 91 9.95 -5.36 0.33
C LEU A 91 10.21 -6.87 0.41
N GLY A 92 9.42 -7.68 -0.31
CA GLY A 92 9.60 -9.13 -0.38
C GLY A 92 10.91 -9.54 -1.06
N PHE A 93 11.29 -8.88 -2.14
CA PHE A 93 12.58 -9.09 -2.79
C PHE A 93 13.76 -8.66 -1.89
N ALA A 94 13.64 -7.51 -1.22
CA ALA A 94 14.65 -7.05 -0.25
C ALA A 94 14.80 -8.07 0.89
N PHE A 95 13.69 -8.52 1.49
CA PHE A 95 13.69 -9.57 2.51
C PHE A 95 14.38 -10.84 2.02
N ALA A 96 14.05 -11.32 0.82
CA ALA A 96 14.65 -12.52 0.26
C ALA A 96 16.15 -12.38 0.01
N LYS A 97 16.60 -11.24 -0.55
CA LYS A 97 18.04 -10.97 -0.82
C LYS A 97 18.86 -10.94 0.47
N ILE A 98 18.38 -10.22 1.51
CA ILE A 98 19.07 -10.14 2.81
C ILE A 98 19.07 -11.53 3.47
N LYS A 99 17.94 -12.22 3.49
CA LYS A 99 17.81 -13.56 4.09
C LYS A 99 18.72 -14.61 3.43
N ALA A 100 18.99 -14.44 2.13
CA ALA A 100 19.91 -15.27 1.36
C ALA A 100 21.39 -14.85 1.52
N GLY A 101 21.70 -13.74 2.20
CA GLY A 101 23.05 -13.21 2.34
C GLY A 101 23.60 -12.54 1.08
N LEU A 102 22.74 -12.15 0.14
CA LEU A 102 23.13 -11.46 -1.09
C LEU A 102 23.30 -9.94 -0.90
N SER A 103 22.77 -9.41 0.18
CA SER A 103 22.85 -7.99 0.57
C SER A 103 22.74 -7.90 2.08
N GLU A 104 23.28 -6.84 2.65
CA GLU A 104 23.21 -6.56 4.09
C GLU A 104 22.11 -5.52 4.41
N ASN A 105 22.04 -4.45 3.60
CA ASN A 105 21.10 -3.33 3.79
C ASN A 105 20.46 -2.94 2.47
N ILE A 106 19.15 -2.96 2.43
CA ILE A 106 18.37 -2.58 1.25
C ILE A 106 17.32 -1.56 1.63
N ILE A 107 17.21 -0.49 0.85
CA ILE A 107 16.07 0.41 0.92
C ILE A 107 14.99 -0.11 -0.04
N ALA A 108 13.82 -0.46 0.48
CA ALA A 108 12.72 -0.97 -0.32
C ALA A 108 11.40 -0.22 0.00
N GLY A 109 10.59 -0.05 -1.03
CA GLY A 109 9.33 0.68 -0.91
C GLY A 109 8.76 1.00 -2.26
N GLY A 110 8.30 2.24 -2.46
CA GLY A 110 7.79 2.64 -3.76
C GLY A 110 7.40 4.10 -3.85
N ILE A 111 7.07 4.49 -5.06
CA ILE A 111 6.60 5.83 -5.42
C ILE A 111 5.42 5.69 -6.37
N GLU A 112 4.53 6.69 -6.36
CA GLU A 112 3.47 6.77 -7.34
C GLU A 112 3.07 8.22 -7.61
N SER A 113 2.73 8.50 -8.86
CA SER A 113 2.01 9.71 -9.24
C SER A 113 0.91 9.37 -10.24
N SER A 114 -0.31 9.38 -9.76
CA SER A 114 -1.49 9.34 -10.63
C SER A 114 -1.67 10.65 -11.37
N SER A 115 -1.23 11.77 -10.78
CA SER A 115 -1.32 13.12 -11.37
C SER A 115 -0.47 13.28 -12.62
N LEU A 116 0.69 12.61 -12.67
CA LEU A 116 1.66 12.71 -13.78
C LEU A 116 1.83 11.38 -14.51
N GLN A 117 0.87 10.44 -14.39
CA GLN A 117 0.91 9.21 -15.18
C GLN A 117 0.83 9.51 -16.67
N PRO A 118 1.67 8.88 -17.50
CA PRO A 118 1.68 9.13 -18.95
C PRO A 118 0.47 8.48 -19.63
N LEU A 119 -0.08 9.17 -20.63
CA LEU A 119 -0.96 8.54 -21.60
C LEU A 119 -0.09 7.72 -22.57
N ARG A 120 -0.35 6.40 -22.67
CA ARG A 120 0.35 5.48 -23.54
C ARG A 120 -0.52 5.15 -24.75
N THR A 121 0.09 4.87 -25.89
CA THR A 121 -0.61 4.50 -27.13
C THR A 121 -0.06 3.17 -27.61
N TYR A 122 -0.94 2.26 -28.01
CA TYR A 122 -0.55 1.02 -28.66
C TYR A 122 0.11 1.28 -30.02
N ALA A 123 1.06 0.45 -30.38
CA ALA A 123 1.70 0.55 -31.71
C ALA A 123 0.72 0.18 -32.81
N ASP A 124 0.92 0.71 -34.04
CA ASP A 124 0.03 0.49 -35.17
C ASP A 124 -0.21 -0.99 -35.55
N LYS A 125 0.75 -1.85 -35.19
CA LYS A 125 0.68 -3.30 -35.46
C LYS A 125 0.20 -4.13 -34.27
N ASP A 126 -0.15 -3.48 -33.12
CA ASP A 126 -0.75 -4.17 -31.98
C ASP A 126 -2.21 -4.51 -32.33
N ASP A 127 -2.71 -5.63 -31.86
CA ASP A 127 -4.11 -6.00 -32.02
C ASP A 127 -5.06 -5.16 -31.16
N ARG A 128 -4.50 -4.49 -30.12
CA ARG A 128 -5.19 -3.47 -29.32
C ARG A 128 -5.02 -2.10 -30.00
N THR A 129 -6.01 -1.22 -29.85
CA THR A 129 -6.03 0.09 -30.48
C THR A 129 -6.26 1.21 -29.49
N GLY A 130 -5.86 2.44 -29.88
CA GLY A 130 -6.09 3.65 -29.10
C GLY A 130 -5.06 3.89 -28.00
N SER A 131 -5.43 4.72 -27.02
CA SER A 131 -4.57 5.12 -25.92
C SER A 131 -5.13 4.64 -24.58
N TYR A 132 -4.24 4.44 -23.59
CA TYR A 132 -4.60 3.95 -22.28
C TYR A 132 -3.77 4.59 -21.17
N TYR A 133 -4.37 4.79 -20.00
CA TYR A 133 -3.68 5.12 -18.74
C TYR A 133 -3.38 3.87 -17.92
N VAL A 134 -4.33 2.94 -17.86
CA VAL A 134 -4.20 1.69 -17.10
C VAL A 134 -3.71 0.59 -18.03
N ALA A 135 -2.53 0.04 -17.75
CA ALA A 135 -2.01 -1.10 -18.48
C ALA A 135 -2.90 -2.34 -18.26
N GLN A 136 -3.02 -3.16 -19.30
CA GLN A 136 -3.72 -4.45 -19.20
C GLN A 136 -3.00 -5.34 -18.18
N PHE A 137 -3.74 -5.89 -17.21
CA PHE A 137 -3.22 -6.72 -16.13
C PHE A 137 -3.84 -8.13 -16.07
N SER A 138 -4.75 -8.45 -17.01
CA SER A 138 -5.26 -9.80 -17.21
C SER A 138 -5.65 -9.99 -18.68
N PRO A 139 -5.68 -11.25 -19.20
CA PRO A 139 -6.03 -11.51 -20.61
C PRO A 139 -7.39 -10.94 -21.02
N ASP A 140 -8.36 -10.97 -20.11
CA ASP A 140 -9.74 -10.57 -20.36
C ASP A 140 -10.01 -9.09 -20.08
N SER A 141 -9.00 -8.30 -19.68
CA SER A 141 -9.22 -6.94 -19.17
C SER A 141 -8.36 -5.92 -19.88
N THR A 142 -8.97 -5.27 -20.86
CA THR A 142 -8.56 -3.94 -21.35
C THR A 142 -9.38 -2.83 -20.70
N ASP A 143 -10.27 -3.17 -19.74
CA ASP A 143 -11.24 -2.26 -19.11
C ASP A 143 -10.61 -1.54 -17.92
N SER A 144 -10.55 -0.22 -17.98
CA SER A 144 -10.09 0.64 -16.87
C SER A 144 -10.91 0.50 -15.59
N LEU A 145 -12.14 -0.05 -15.67
CA LEU A 145 -13.03 -0.30 -14.54
C LEU A 145 -12.92 -1.71 -13.98
N ALA A 146 -11.99 -2.54 -14.45
CA ALA A 146 -11.90 -3.95 -14.07
C ALA A 146 -11.79 -4.16 -12.55
N MET A 147 -11.04 -3.33 -11.82
CA MET A 147 -10.94 -3.41 -10.36
C MET A 147 -12.24 -3.01 -9.66
N ILE A 148 -12.96 -2.02 -10.19
CA ILE A 148 -14.28 -1.60 -9.69
C ILE A 148 -15.30 -2.72 -9.90
N ARG A 149 -15.29 -3.37 -11.07
CA ARG A 149 -16.11 -4.57 -11.33
C ARG A 149 -15.72 -5.73 -10.41
N GLY A 150 -14.45 -5.85 -10.08
CA GLY A 150 -13.97 -6.84 -9.11
C GLY A 150 -14.54 -6.60 -7.71
N ALA A 151 -14.53 -5.38 -7.23
CA ALA A 151 -15.13 -5.01 -5.95
C ALA A 151 -16.65 -5.26 -5.93
N GLU A 152 -17.34 -4.92 -7.03
CA GLU A 152 -18.77 -5.20 -7.19
C GLU A 152 -19.08 -6.70 -7.12
N ARG A 153 -18.32 -7.54 -7.86
CA ARG A 153 -18.48 -9.00 -7.83
C ARG A 153 -18.23 -9.58 -6.44
N VAL A 154 -17.22 -9.08 -5.74
CA VAL A 154 -16.96 -9.50 -4.36
C VAL A 154 -18.11 -9.07 -3.44
N SER A 155 -18.65 -7.87 -3.59
CA SER A 155 -19.81 -7.40 -2.82
C SER A 155 -21.02 -8.29 -3.05
N GLN A 156 -21.31 -8.65 -4.30
CA GLN A 156 -22.41 -9.56 -4.66
C GLN A 156 -22.19 -10.97 -4.12
N LYS A 157 -21.00 -11.54 -4.32
CA LYS A 157 -20.63 -12.89 -3.84
C LYS A 157 -20.84 -13.05 -2.34
N TYR A 158 -20.48 -12.03 -1.59
CA TYR A 158 -20.57 -12.05 -0.14
C TYR A 158 -21.83 -11.33 0.39
N GLN A 159 -22.75 -10.96 -0.48
CA GLN A 159 -24.03 -10.31 -0.13
C GLN A 159 -23.80 -9.10 0.82
N VAL A 160 -22.81 -8.28 0.48
CA VAL A 160 -22.51 -7.06 1.23
C VAL A 160 -23.51 -5.99 0.87
N THR A 161 -24.01 -5.29 1.87
CA THR A 161 -24.99 -4.21 1.69
C THR A 161 -24.33 -2.85 1.53
N GLN A 162 -24.99 -1.92 0.86
CA GLN A 162 -24.55 -0.53 0.73
C GLN A 162 -24.28 0.12 2.10
N LYS A 163 -25.10 -0.20 3.10
CA LYS A 163 -24.95 0.30 4.47
C LYS A 163 -23.63 -0.17 5.09
N GLU A 164 -23.27 -1.44 4.95
CA GLU A 164 -21.98 -1.97 5.45
C GLU A 164 -20.81 -1.24 4.80
N LEU A 165 -20.85 -1.05 3.47
CA LEU A 165 -19.82 -0.33 2.74
C LEU A 165 -19.64 1.11 3.25
N TYR A 166 -20.73 1.84 3.46
CA TYR A 166 -20.67 3.21 3.99
C TYR A 166 -20.17 3.25 5.43
N GLN A 167 -20.58 2.31 6.27
CA GLN A 167 -20.13 2.25 7.66
C GLN A 167 -18.62 2.08 7.75
N TRP A 168 -18.01 1.24 6.90
CA TRP A 168 -16.56 1.08 6.88
C TRP A 168 -15.85 2.33 6.35
N THR A 169 -16.37 2.97 5.31
CA THR A 169 -15.83 4.26 4.84
C THR A 169 -15.84 5.31 5.97
N LEU A 170 -16.96 5.42 6.70
CA LEU A 170 -17.06 6.35 7.83
C LEU A 170 -16.10 6.00 8.96
N LYS A 171 -15.93 4.71 9.29
CA LYS A 171 -14.99 4.23 10.31
C LYS A 171 -13.55 4.56 9.93
N SER A 172 -13.15 4.34 8.66
CA SER A 172 -11.81 4.64 8.17
C SER A 172 -11.48 6.13 8.33
N HIS A 173 -12.36 7.02 7.87
CA HIS A 173 -12.18 8.46 8.04
C HIS A 173 -12.18 8.91 9.50
N ALA A 174 -13.03 8.36 10.36
CA ALA A 174 -13.05 8.70 11.79
C ALA A 174 -11.75 8.30 12.49
N LYS A 175 -11.22 7.11 12.20
CA LYS A 175 -9.92 6.65 12.72
C LYS A 175 -8.77 7.53 12.21
N ALA A 176 -8.78 7.89 10.91
CA ALA A 176 -7.75 8.75 10.32
C ALA A 176 -7.80 10.18 10.91
N GLN A 177 -8.98 10.73 11.13
CA GLN A 177 -9.15 12.03 11.78
C GLN A 177 -8.57 12.00 13.21
N LYS A 178 -8.88 10.96 14.00
CA LYS A 178 -8.31 10.77 15.33
C LYS A 178 -6.78 10.64 15.30
N ALA A 179 -6.24 9.88 14.35
CA ALA A 179 -4.78 9.74 14.18
C ALA A 179 -4.12 11.07 13.83
N LEU A 180 -4.75 11.90 13.00
CA LEU A 180 -4.29 13.25 12.67
C LEU A 180 -4.29 14.16 13.90
N GLU A 181 -5.37 14.18 14.67
CA GLU A 181 -5.53 15.01 15.88
C GLU A 181 -4.53 14.65 16.98
N THR A 182 -4.21 13.37 17.12
CA THR A 182 -3.26 12.88 18.13
C THR A 182 -1.80 12.89 17.65
N GLY A 183 -1.55 13.15 16.37
CA GLY A 183 -0.22 13.04 15.77
C GLY A 183 0.33 11.62 15.75
N ALA A 184 -0.51 10.60 15.85
CA ALA A 184 -0.10 9.20 15.99
C ALA A 184 0.79 8.69 14.85
N LEU A 185 0.62 9.21 13.64
CA LEU A 185 1.43 8.84 12.46
C LEU A 185 2.60 9.81 12.18
N SER A 186 2.73 10.92 12.93
CA SER A 186 3.80 11.91 12.70
C SER A 186 5.21 11.30 12.65
N PRO A 187 5.58 10.26 13.47
CA PRO A 187 6.92 9.68 13.44
C PRO A 187 7.31 9.01 12.11
N ILE A 188 6.33 8.64 11.29
CA ILE A 188 6.52 7.95 9.99
C ILE A 188 6.23 8.84 8.78
N ILE A 189 5.78 10.07 8.98
CA ILE A 189 5.50 11.02 7.91
C ILE A 189 6.67 11.98 7.78
N LEU A 190 7.23 12.09 6.56
CA LEU A 190 8.23 13.11 6.26
C LEU A 190 7.56 14.50 6.33
N GLU A 191 8.11 15.37 7.16
CA GLU A 191 7.68 16.76 7.19
C GLU A 191 8.07 17.46 5.88
N MET A 192 7.07 17.94 5.16
CA MET A 192 7.19 18.65 3.90
C MET A 192 6.41 19.98 4.00
N PRO A 193 7.04 21.15 3.89
CA PRO A 193 6.37 22.43 4.07
C PRO A 193 5.11 22.59 3.22
N GLY A 194 3.99 22.89 3.87
CA GLY A 194 2.69 23.10 3.22
C GLY A 194 2.01 21.83 2.67
N LYS A 195 2.57 20.63 2.91
CA LYS A 195 2.00 19.36 2.49
C LYS A 195 1.35 18.62 3.65
N LYS A 196 0.23 17.92 3.38
CA LYS A 196 -0.52 17.14 4.36
C LYS A 196 -1.22 15.97 3.69
N ASP A 197 -1.73 15.03 4.48
CA ASP A 197 -2.65 14.00 3.97
C ASP A 197 -3.97 14.66 3.52
N GLU A 198 -4.20 14.74 2.21
CA GLU A 198 -5.35 15.50 1.66
C GLU A 198 -6.66 14.71 1.63
N GLY A 199 -6.58 13.37 1.76
CA GLY A 199 -7.74 12.47 1.63
C GLY A 199 -8.69 12.52 2.83
N ILE A 200 -8.20 12.84 4.02
CA ILE A 200 -8.96 12.75 5.27
C ILE A 200 -10.11 13.77 5.29
N ARG A 201 -11.31 13.30 5.57
CA ARG A 201 -12.54 14.13 5.59
C ARG A 201 -13.14 14.17 6.97
N SER A 202 -13.11 15.35 7.63
CA SER A 202 -13.70 15.57 8.94
C SER A 202 -15.23 15.69 8.92
N LYS A 203 -15.81 16.08 7.78
CA LYS A 203 -17.26 16.23 7.60
C LYS A 203 -17.79 15.23 6.59
N ILE A 204 -17.90 13.96 7.01
CA ILE A 204 -18.42 12.87 6.21
C ILE A 204 -19.63 12.24 6.93
N SER A 205 -20.66 11.85 6.19
CA SER A 205 -21.86 11.21 6.74
C SER A 205 -22.47 10.25 5.72
N GLU A 206 -23.25 9.29 6.17
CA GLU A 206 -23.99 8.37 5.31
C GLU A 206 -24.86 9.11 4.29
N LYS A 207 -25.52 10.20 4.72
CA LYS A 207 -26.33 11.07 3.85
C LYS A 207 -25.49 11.73 2.72
N LEU A 208 -24.22 12.06 2.97
CA LEU A 208 -23.33 12.58 1.92
C LEU A 208 -22.86 11.46 1.00
N LEU A 209 -22.49 10.31 1.54
CA LEU A 209 -22.06 9.15 0.76
C LEU A 209 -23.17 8.64 -0.17
N SER A 210 -24.42 8.60 0.29
CA SER A 210 -25.57 8.15 -0.51
C SER A 210 -25.94 9.04 -1.71
N ARG A 211 -25.37 10.25 -1.79
CA ARG A 211 -25.54 11.16 -2.93
C ARG A 211 -24.52 10.92 -4.05
N ILE A 212 -23.50 10.14 -3.76
CA ILE A 212 -22.44 9.84 -4.75
C ILE A 212 -22.95 8.71 -5.65
N PRO A 213 -23.08 8.93 -6.97
CA PRO A 213 -23.66 7.96 -7.86
C PRO A 213 -22.77 6.70 -7.97
N PRO A 214 -23.39 5.52 -8.13
CA PRO A 214 -22.67 4.30 -8.47
C PRO A 214 -21.94 4.41 -9.80
N ILE A 215 -20.76 3.76 -9.90
CA ILE A 215 -19.90 3.87 -11.10
C ILE A 215 -20.36 2.95 -12.22
N LEU A 216 -20.89 1.76 -11.89
CA LEU A 216 -21.26 0.72 -12.87
C LEU A 216 -22.76 0.73 -13.26
N GLY A 217 -23.48 1.76 -12.91
CA GLY A 217 -24.93 1.90 -13.14
C GLY A 217 -25.74 1.89 -11.85
N PRO A 218 -27.04 2.20 -11.92
CA PRO A 218 -27.88 2.51 -10.75
C PRO A 218 -28.01 1.37 -9.73
N ASP A 219 -27.89 0.11 -10.19
CA ASP A 219 -28.01 -1.08 -9.34
C ASP A 219 -26.67 -1.52 -8.72
N SER A 220 -25.58 -0.81 -9.00
CA SER A 220 -24.24 -1.13 -8.48
C SER A 220 -24.06 -0.55 -7.07
N LEU A 221 -23.36 -1.29 -6.22
CA LEU A 221 -22.99 -0.87 -4.88
C LEU A 221 -21.70 -0.02 -4.87
N THR A 222 -20.84 -0.20 -5.89
CA THR A 222 -19.50 0.40 -5.92
C THR A 222 -19.56 1.83 -6.47
N SER A 223 -19.06 2.78 -5.70
CA SER A 223 -19.00 4.20 -6.03
C SER A 223 -17.72 4.84 -5.50
N ALA A 224 -17.47 6.09 -5.82
CA ALA A 224 -16.39 6.85 -5.20
C ALA A 224 -16.57 7.06 -3.68
N ALA A 225 -17.74 6.74 -3.13
CA ALA A 225 -18.01 6.79 -1.71
C ALA A 225 -17.38 5.64 -0.93
N ASN A 226 -17.12 4.51 -1.57
CA ASN A 226 -16.66 3.27 -0.95
C ASN A 226 -15.47 2.63 -1.69
N SER A 227 -14.80 3.45 -2.49
CA SER A 227 -13.57 3.11 -3.22
C SER A 227 -12.49 4.14 -2.90
N CYS A 228 -11.24 3.71 -2.81
CA CYS A 228 -10.13 4.65 -2.77
C CYS A 228 -10.07 5.46 -4.07
N LEU A 229 -9.64 6.71 -3.95
CA LEU A 229 -9.34 7.57 -5.09
C LEU A 229 -7.90 7.36 -5.54
N THR A 230 -7.53 7.95 -6.68
CA THR A 230 -6.16 7.98 -7.18
C THR A 230 -5.33 9.04 -6.45
N HIS A 231 -4.09 8.70 -6.10
CA HIS A 231 -3.26 9.51 -5.23
C HIS A 231 -1.79 9.53 -5.67
N ASP A 232 -1.05 10.47 -5.09
CA ASP A 232 0.39 10.65 -5.29
C ASP A 232 1.10 10.47 -3.95
N GLY A 233 2.28 9.85 -3.94
CA GLY A 233 3.08 9.68 -2.74
C GLY A 233 4.30 8.78 -2.91
N ALA A 234 5.09 8.69 -1.85
CA ALA A 234 6.25 7.83 -1.74
C ALA A 234 6.37 7.25 -0.33
N ALA A 235 6.88 6.03 -0.22
CA ALA A 235 7.18 5.40 1.05
C ALA A 235 8.33 4.40 0.88
N PHE A 236 9.36 4.49 1.74
CA PHE A 236 10.47 3.56 1.76
C PHE A 236 10.86 3.18 3.18
N LEU A 237 11.36 1.95 3.32
CA LEU A 237 11.88 1.39 4.56
C LEU A 237 13.31 0.90 4.33
N LEU A 238 14.14 1.01 5.36
CA LEU A 238 15.47 0.42 5.41
C LEU A 238 15.38 -0.95 6.07
N LEU A 239 15.69 -2.00 5.31
CA LEU A 239 15.80 -3.37 5.76
C LEU A 239 17.27 -3.73 5.95
N SER A 240 17.60 -4.48 7.01
CA SER A 240 18.95 -4.87 7.36
C SER A 240 19.01 -6.25 8.02
N HIS A 241 20.20 -6.89 7.98
CA HIS A 241 20.51 -8.04 8.82
C HIS A 241 20.82 -7.63 10.27
N GLN A 242 21.11 -6.36 10.51
CA GLN A 242 21.38 -5.84 11.86
C GLN A 242 20.08 -5.77 12.67
N VAL A 243 20.18 -6.10 13.95
CA VAL A 243 19.03 -6.08 14.88
C VAL A 243 18.40 -4.68 14.91
N GLY A 244 17.09 -4.64 14.70
CA GLY A 244 16.25 -3.44 14.75
C GLY A 244 15.01 -3.68 15.61
N GLU A 245 14.19 -2.63 15.76
CA GLU A 245 12.95 -2.71 16.56
C GLU A 245 11.93 -3.72 15.99
N PHE A 246 11.91 -3.92 14.68
CA PHE A 246 10.97 -4.83 14.02
C PHE A 246 11.71 -5.87 13.19
N LYS A 247 11.35 -7.14 13.40
CA LYS A 247 11.82 -8.28 12.61
C LYS A 247 10.74 -8.67 11.60
N ILE A 248 11.11 -8.90 10.34
CA ILE A 248 10.21 -9.56 9.39
C ILE A 248 10.26 -11.06 9.67
N CYS A 249 9.19 -11.60 10.21
CA CYS A 249 9.09 -13.03 10.51
C CYS A 249 8.96 -13.84 9.24
N ASP A 250 8.00 -13.47 8.39
CA ASP A 250 7.77 -14.13 7.10
C ASP A 250 6.84 -13.30 6.21
N MET A 251 6.68 -13.78 4.98
CA MET A 251 5.72 -13.25 4.00
C MET A 251 5.02 -14.38 3.24
N ALA A 252 3.87 -14.07 2.69
CA ALA A 252 3.18 -14.95 1.75
C ALA A 252 2.68 -14.17 0.54
N GLN A 253 2.79 -14.82 -0.62
CA GLN A 253 2.25 -14.32 -1.88
C GLN A 253 1.25 -15.33 -2.42
N VAL A 254 0.14 -14.84 -2.98
CA VAL A 254 -0.91 -15.63 -3.60
C VAL A 254 -1.29 -15.06 -4.95
N ALA A 255 -1.88 -15.89 -5.77
CA ALA A 255 -2.60 -15.48 -6.97
C ALA A 255 -3.95 -16.20 -7.05
N GLY A 256 -4.86 -15.66 -7.84
CA GLY A 256 -6.19 -16.20 -8.05
C GLY A 256 -6.91 -15.53 -9.22
N ASP A 257 -8.21 -15.71 -9.31
CA ASP A 257 -9.03 -15.13 -10.38
C ASP A 257 -8.94 -13.58 -10.35
N PRO A 258 -8.44 -12.94 -11.43
CA PRO A 258 -8.30 -11.48 -11.48
C PRO A 258 -9.63 -10.74 -11.29
N ARG A 259 -10.75 -11.38 -11.64
CA ARG A 259 -12.10 -10.81 -11.50
C ARG A 259 -12.54 -10.65 -10.04
N PHE A 260 -11.82 -11.27 -9.10
CA PHE A 260 -12.05 -11.20 -7.66
C PHE A 260 -10.80 -10.72 -6.90
N SER A 261 -9.98 -9.87 -7.53
CA SER A 261 -8.73 -9.37 -6.95
C SER A 261 -8.86 -8.89 -5.49
N PRO A 262 -9.91 -8.17 -5.05
CA PRO A 262 -10.03 -7.74 -3.65
C PRO A 262 -10.02 -8.87 -2.61
N GLU A 263 -10.42 -10.10 -2.97
CA GLU A 263 -10.37 -11.25 -2.06
C GLU A 263 -8.93 -11.71 -1.73
N LEU A 264 -7.96 -11.34 -2.55
CA LEU A 264 -6.61 -11.89 -2.43
C LEU A 264 -5.90 -11.39 -1.16
N VAL A 265 -6.34 -10.27 -0.58
CA VAL A 265 -5.86 -9.81 0.73
C VAL A 265 -6.15 -10.84 1.82
N TYR A 266 -7.36 -11.39 1.85
CA TYR A 266 -7.77 -12.45 2.77
C TYR A 266 -7.00 -13.75 2.53
N LYS A 267 -6.90 -14.17 1.26
CA LYS A 267 -6.18 -15.40 0.89
C LYS A 267 -4.68 -15.33 1.24
N ALA A 268 -4.05 -14.17 1.02
CA ALA A 268 -2.65 -13.94 1.40
C ALA A 268 -2.48 -14.01 2.93
N THR A 269 -3.39 -13.40 3.68
CA THR A 269 -3.42 -13.46 5.15
C THR A 269 -3.51 -14.90 5.65
N LEU A 270 -4.48 -15.69 5.16
CA LEU A 270 -4.63 -17.09 5.58
C LEU A 270 -3.40 -17.94 5.26
N LYS A 271 -2.83 -17.75 4.06
CA LYS A 271 -1.61 -18.48 3.68
C LYS A 271 -0.46 -18.16 4.61
N LEU A 272 -0.29 -16.89 4.99
CA LEU A 272 0.77 -16.46 5.89
C LEU A 272 0.56 -17.04 7.29
N LEU A 273 -0.62 -16.87 7.89
CA LEU A 273 -0.94 -17.39 9.22
C LEU A 273 -0.70 -18.90 9.30
N LYS A 274 -1.15 -19.64 8.29
CA LYS A 274 -0.87 -21.09 8.20
C LYS A 274 0.63 -21.38 8.12
N LYS A 275 1.39 -20.61 7.34
CA LYS A 275 2.84 -20.81 7.16
C LYS A 275 3.62 -20.61 8.45
N VAL A 276 3.22 -19.62 9.26
CA VAL A 276 3.89 -19.28 10.52
C VAL A 276 3.28 -19.98 11.74
N ASN A 277 2.25 -20.80 11.54
CA ASN A 277 1.50 -21.52 12.59
C ASN A 277 0.94 -20.58 13.69
N LEU A 278 0.38 -19.44 13.25
CA LEU A 278 -0.34 -18.49 14.12
C LEU A 278 -1.79 -18.38 13.68
N SER A 279 -2.64 -17.93 14.60
CA SER A 279 -4.04 -17.54 14.36
C SER A 279 -4.17 -16.01 14.30
N MET A 280 -5.31 -15.51 13.84
CA MET A 280 -5.55 -14.05 13.84
C MET A 280 -5.56 -13.50 15.28
N SER A 281 -5.98 -14.27 16.27
CA SER A 281 -5.97 -13.86 17.68
C SER A 281 -4.57 -13.60 18.25
N ASP A 282 -3.52 -14.15 17.64
CA ASP A 282 -2.13 -13.91 18.03
C ASP A 282 -1.56 -12.59 17.46
N ILE A 283 -2.30 -11.90 16.59
CA ILE A 283 -1.86 -10.68 15.91
C ILE A 283 -2.38 -9.44 16.64
N ASP A 284 -1.48 -8.57 17.09
CA ASP A 284 -1.83 -7.37 17.86
C ASP A 284 -2.23 -6.17 16.98
N ALA A 285 -1.69 -6.08 15.78
CA ALA A 285 -2.00 -5.01 14.83
C ALA A 285 -2.18 -5.56 13.42
N ILE A 286 -3.28 -5.20 12.77
CA ILE A 286 -3.64 -5.71 11.45
C ILE A 286 -3.91 -4.54 10.51
N GLU A 287 -3.30 -4.56 9.32
CA GLU A 287 -3.51 -3.55 8.29
C GLU A 287 -3.78 -4.24 6.94
N TRP A 288 -5.01 -4.18 6.45
CA TRP A 288 -5.33 -4.52 5.08
C TRP A 288 -5.52 -3.26 4.26
N ASN A 289 -5.02 -3.26 3.04
CA ASN A 289 -5.17 -2.12 2.16
C ASN A 289 -6.63 -1.93 1.73
N GLU A 290 -7.24 -0.84 2.15
CA GLU A 290 -8.64 -0.48 1.88
C GLU A 290 -8.81 0.10 0.46
N ALA A 291 -8.46 -0.66 -0.58
CA ALA A 291 -8.73 -0.20 -1.95
C ALA A 291 -10.24 -0.01 -2.19
N PHE A 292 -11.05 -0.81 -1.52
CA PHE A 292 -12.52 -0.76 -1.53
C PHE A 292 -13.04 -1.17 -0.16
N SER A 293 -14.10 -0.56 0.32
CA SER A 293 -14.68 -0.88 1.64
C SER A 293 -15.23 -2.31 1.75
N VAL A 294 -15.45 -3.01 0.64
CA VAL A 294 -15.79 -4.43 0.65
C VAL A 294 -14.67 -5.29 1.28
N ILE A 295 -13.42 -4.85 1.20
CA ILE A 295 -12.28 -5.52 1.86
C ILE A 295 -12.46 -5.52 3.38
N ASP A 296 -12.91 -4.40 3.93
CA ASP A 296 -13.19 -4.26 5.36
C ASP A 296 -14.40 -5.09 5.78
N CYS A 297 -15.42 -5.17 4.93
CA CYS A 297 -16.56 -6.05 5.14
C CYS A 297 -16.12 -7.51 5.19
N LEU A 298 -15.19 -7.93 4.33
CA LEU A 298 -14.61 -9.27 4.38
C LEU A 298 -13.83 -9.49 5.69
N PHE A 299 -13.02 -8.52 6.11
CA PHE A 299 -12.32 -8.62 7.37
C PHE A 299 -13.28 -8.86 8.53
N GLN A 300 -14.33 -8.04 8.65
CA GLN A 300 -15.33 -8.18 9.71
C GLN A 300 -16.06 -9.54 9.68
N ARG A 301 -16.28 -10.12 8.49
CA ARG A 301 -16.95 -11.42 8.36
C ARG A 301 -16.08 -12.58 8.79
N TYR A 302 -14.79 -12.53 8.47
CA TYR A 302 -13.85 -13.62 8.78
C TYR A 302 -13.21 -13.50 10.15
N PHE A 303 -13.08 -12.27 10.68
CA PHE A 303 -12.38 -11.96 11.92
C PHE A 303 -13.16 -10.93 12.76
N PRO A 304 -14.42 -11.22 13.13
CA PRO A 304 -15.29 -10.26 13.83
C PRO A 304 -14.74 -9.80 15.18
N GLU A 305 -14.03 -10.69 15.89
CA GLU A 305 -13.43 -10.41 17.20
C GLU A 305 -12.20 -9.49 17.11
N ASP A 306 -11.61 -9.35 15.91
CA ASP A 306 -10.34 -8.66 15.71
C ASP A 306 -10.49 -7.22 15.15
N VAL A 307 -11.73 -6.76 14.96
CA VAL A 307 -12.05 -5.45 14.36
C VAL A 307 -11.42 -4.27 15.11
N ASN A 308 -11.21 -4.39 16.41
CA ASN A 308 -10.59 -3.33 17.21
C ASN A 308 -9.08 -3.19 16.97
N ARG A 309 -8.42 -4.22 16.42
CA ARG A 309 -7.00 -4.26 16.08
C ARG A 309 -6.75 -3.99 14.58
N TYR A 310 -7.81 -3.86 13.81
CA TYR A 310 -7.80 -3.71 12.36
C TYR A 310 -7.77 -2.25 11.94
N ASN A 311 -6.83 -1.90 11.05
CA ASN A 311 -6.63 -0.58 10.47
C ASN A 311 -6.78 0.52 11.55
N LEU A 312 -5.91 0.47 12.56
CA LEU A 312 -6.03 1.25 13.80
C LEU A 312 -6.16 2.76 13.54
N PHE A 313 -5.47 3.23 12.51
CA PHE A 313 -5.43 4.65 12.13
C PHE A 313 -6.33 5.00 10.95
N GLY A 314 -7.22 4.09 10.51
CA GLY A 314 -7.86 4.16 9.21
C GLY A 314 -6.91 3.73 8.10
N GLY A 315 -7.38 3.60 6.87
CA GLY A 315 -6.60 3.08 5.75
C GLY A 315 -6.80 3.87 4.46
N ALA A 316 -6.64 3.22 3.33
CA ALA A 316 -6.61 3.85 2.01
C ALA A 316 -7.90 4.57 1.61
N LEU A 317 -9.05 4.20 2.18
CA LEU A 317 -10.31 4.95 1.98
C LEU A 317 -10.21 6.39 2.49
N ALA A 318 -9.49 6.60 3.59
CA ALA A 318 -9.33 7.91 4.19
C ALA A 318 -8.06 8.63 3.73
N TYR A 319 -6.92 7.95 3.71
CA TYR A 319 -5.63 8.57 3.35
C TYR A 319 -5.44 8.65 1.84
N GLY A 320 -5.89 7.63 1.12
CA GLY A 320 -5.65 7.46 -0.30
C GLY A 320 -4.78 6.25 -0.64
N HIS A 321 -4.69 5.95 -1.92
CA HIS A 321 -4.04 4.75 -2.43
C HIS A 321 -3.06 5.08 -3.58
N PRO A 322 -1.86 5.61 -3.28
CA PRO A 322 -0.79 5.70 -4.27
C PRO A 322 -0.25 4.29 -4.54
N TYR A 323 -0.70 3.65 -5.61
CA TYR A 323 -0.58 2.22 -5.89
C TYR A 323 0.82 1.65 -5.65
N GLY A 324 1.83 2.26 -6.27
CA GLY A 324 3.21 1.80 -6.22
C GLY A 324 3.85 1.79 -4.83
N CYS A 325 3.34 2.61 -3.88
CA CYS A 325 3.93 2.70 -2.54
C CYS A 325 3.01 2.24 -1.39
N SER A 326 1.75 1.90 -1.66
CA SER A 326 0.77 1.58 -0.61
C SER A 326 1.16 0.40 0.27
N GLY A 327 1.81 -0.63 -0.27
CA GLY A 327 2.29 -1.74 0.53
C GLY A 327 3.32 -1.35 1.59
N ALA A 328 4.18 -0.37 1.29
CA ALA A 328 5.13 0.19 2.25
C ALA A 328 4.42 1.07 3.29
N ILE A 329 3.41 1.85 2.88
CA ILE A 329 2.57 2.64 3.78
C ILE A 329 1.88 1.73 4.80
N ASN A 330 1.27 0.62 4.36
CA ASN A 330 0.60 -0.33 5.24
C ASN A 330 1.57 -0.92 6.27
N LEU A 331 2.79 -1.27 5.86
CA LEU A 331 3.79 -1.80 6.78
C LEU A 331 4.23 -0.74 7.81
N LEU A 332 4.40 0.52 7.41
CA LEU A 332 4.67 1.63 8.31
C LEU A 332 3.54 1.86 9.31
N HIS A 333 2.28 1.75 8.87
CA HIS A 333 1.10 1.87 9.75
C HIS A 333 1.07 0.74 10.78
N VAL A 334 1.31 -0.52 10.37
CA VAL A 334 1.39 -1.66 11.31
C VAL A 334 2.50 -1.46 12.34
N MET A 335 3.70 -1.03 11.92
CA MET A 335 4.80 -0.75 12.84
C MET A 335 4.38 0.30 13.88
N GLN A 336 3.73 1.37 13.44
CA GLN A 336 3.28 2.42 14.35
C GLN A 336 2.12 1.96 15.24
N ALA A 337 1.22 1.09 14.74
CA ALA A 337 0.16 0.50 15.54
C ALA A 337 0.72 -0.37 16.67
N LEU A 338 1.74 -1.19 16.38
CA LEU A 338 2.44 -1.98 17.40
C LEU A 338 3.10 -1.12 18.47
N ARG A 339 3.68 0.03 18.10
CA ARG A 339 4.24 0.97 19.07
C ARG A 339 3.18 1.53 20.00
N VAL A 340 2.07 1.99 19.44
CA VAL A 340 0.97 2.61 20.20
C VAL A 340 0.27 1.61 21.11
N GLN A 341 0.03 0.40 20.62
CA GLN A 341 -0.66 -0.67 21.37
C GLN A 341 0.28 -1.46 22.27
N LYS A 342 1.61 -1.24 22.18
CA LYS A 342 2.64 -2.06 22.83
C LYS A 342 2.52 -3.54 22.45
N GLY A 343 2.08 -3.82 21.23
CA GLY A 343 1.88 -5.14 20.69
C GLY A 343 3.18 -5.76 20.17
N ARG A 344 3.16 -7.08 19.99
CA ARG A 344 4.28 -7.89 19.51
C ARG A 344 4.18 -8.22 18.04
N TYR A 345 3.09 -8.83 17.58
CA TYR A 345 2.91 -9.28 16.21
C TYR A 345 2.03 -8.34 15.40
N GLY A 346 2.51 -7.97 14.22
CA GLY A 346 1.76 -7.16 13.26
C GLY A 346 1.68 -7.83 11.89
N LEU A 347 0.51 -7.77 11.28
CA LEU A 347 0.24 -8.31 9.96
C LEU A 347 -0.25 -7.21 9.03
N CYS A 348 0.38 -7.06 7.87
CA CYS A 348 -0.18 -6.26 6.79
C CYS A 348 -0.41 -7.09 5.54
N ALA A 349 -1.45 -6.74 4.77
CA ALA A 349 -1.75 -7.40 3.51
C ALA A 349 -2.33 -6.43 2.48
N ILE A 350 -2.03 -6.70 1.21
CA ILE A 350 -2.52 -5.93 0.08
C ILE A 350 -2.87 -6.85 -1.08
N ALA A 351 -3.97 -6.56 -1.76
CA ALA A 351 -4.31 -7.15 -3.04
C ALA A 351 -3.90 -6.22 -4.19
N GLY A 352 -3.50 -6.79 -5.30
CA GLY A 352 -3.17 -6.07 -6.54
C GLY A 352 -4.07 -6.49 -7.70
N ALA A 353 -4.23 -5.59 -8.67
CA ALA A 353 -4.86 -5.93 -9.94
C ALA A 353 -4.15 -7.11 -10.60
N GLY A 354 -4.88 -7.90 -11.40
CA GLY A 354 -4.36 -9.15 -11.96
C GLY A 354 -4.52 -10.36 -11.03
N GLY A 355 -5.24 -10.22 -9.91
CA GLY A 355 -5.53 -11.33 -9.02
C GLY A 355 -4.32 -11.77 -8.19
N VAL A 356 -3.57 -10.82 -7.65
CA VAL A 356 -2.41 -11.08 -6.78
C VAL A 356 -2.63 -10.54 -5.37
N GLY A 357 -1.94 -11.12 -4.38
CA GLY A 357 -1.97 -10.63 -3.00
C GLY A 357 -0.67 -10.95 -2.28
N ILE A 358 -0.25 -10.04 -1.40
CA ILE A 358 0.94 -10.20 -0.55
C ILE A 358 0.57 -9.86 0.89
N SER A 359 1.13 -10.63 1.82
CA SER A 359 1.05 -10.36 3.26
C SER A 359 2.41 -10.49 3.92
N PHE A 360 2.64 -9.68 4.96
CA PHE A 360 3.82 -9.73 5.83
C PHE A 360 3.41 -9.92 7.26
N LEU A 361 4.21 -10.69 8.00
CA LEU A 361 4.20 -10.77 9.45
C LEU A 361 5.48 -10.15 9.98
N ILE A 362 5.33 -9.19 10.89
CA ILE A 362 6.44 -8.59 11.61
C ILE A 362 6.29 -8.83 13.11
N GLU A 363 7.41 -8.88 13.81
CA GLU A 363 7.51 -8.96 15.26
C GLU A 363 8.22 -7.72 15.78
N ARG A 364 7.65 -7.05 16.76
CA ARG A 364 8.33 -6.02 17.51
C ARG A 364 9.21 -6.69 18.57
N VAL A 365 10.51 -6.50 18.46
CA VAL A 365 11.52 -7.19 19.27
C VAL A 365 11.69 -6.47 20.61
N GLY A 366 11.80 -7.26 21.70
CA GLY A 366 12.07 -6.70 23.04
C GLY A 366 10.84 -6.18 23.80
N VAL A 367 9.64 -6.63 23.41
CA VAL A 367 8.36 -6.29 24.09
C VAL A 367 7.84 -7.46 24.87
#